data_4ee62354b84d3fd15babcf364c8d983f
#
_entry.id   4ee62354b84d3fd15babcf364c8d983f
#
_cell.length_a   1.000
_cell.length_b   1.000
_cell.length_c   1.000
_cell.angle_alpha   90.00
_cell.angle_beta   90.00
_cell.angle_gamma   90.00
#
_symmetry.space_group_name_H-M   'P 1'
#
loop_
_entity.id
_entity.type
_entity.pdbx_description
1 polymer ?
#
loop_
_entity_poly.entity_id
_entity_poly.type
_entity_poly.pdbx_seq_one_letter_code
_entity_poly.pdbx_strand_id
1 'polypeptide(L)'
;MASATYTPLFLDNSDRLTFLFIDPFSNVLSYQQVDSAADVKIPTPPAYTGYTFVGWSYTPTQIHSATGSLTVQALYRAGGAKQLTITAPGCTLQCGSQTARNSLTVAYGARVTVSAADAKGFSADGRVLGYGSRYSFYAVADLALEKRTDDLTPVPSVSLLSAQLQSDTGRVMFAATRSMAGEGNRLVTSGFLYGKNLADDDLVLEMAGKPGTGTDAGTVRCAQNRSTEPEGQFVLYYGISAHVGTAAARAYLTYADADGALHTVYSAVLRYTY
;
A
#
# COMPACT_ATOMS: atom_id res chain seq x y z
N MET A 1 -18.91 21.61 4.86
CA MET A 1 -19.58 20.36 4.42
C MET A 1 -19.65 20.42 2.90
N ALA A 2 -18.88 19.61 2.22
CA ALA A 2 -18.95 19.51 0.77
C ALA A 2 -20.23 18.76 0.41
N SER A 3 -21.08 19.39 -0.39
CA SER A 3 -22.31 18.80 -0.91
C SER A 3 -21.93 17.75 -1.94
N ALA A 4 -22.09 16.47 -1.63
CA ALA A 4 -21.99 15.42 -2.64
C ALA A 4 -23.30 15.42 -3.43
N THR A 5 -23.20 15.75 -4.73
CA THR A 5 -24.33 15.61 -5.63
C THR A 5 -24.47 14.16 -6.01
N TYR A 6 -25.44 13.47 -5.46
CA TYR A 6 -25.83 12.14 -5.90
C TYR A 6 -26.77 12.30 -7.10
N THR A 7 -26.36 11.78 -8.25
CA THR A 7 -27.30 11.61 -9.37
C THR A 7 -27.99 10.26 -9.17
N PRO A 8 -29.29 10.21 -8.89
CA PRO A 8 -29.98 8.94 -8.78
C PRO A 8 -30.03 8.28 -10.16
N LEU A 9 -29.51 7.08 -10.26
CA LEU A 9 -29.72 6.19 -11.40
C LEU A 9 -31.10 5.52 -11.20
N PHE A 10 -32.07 6.00 -11.96
CA PHE A 10 -33.36 5.31 -12.06
C PHE A 10 -33.19 4.13 -13.02
N LEU A 11 -33.37 2.91 -12.51
CA LEU A 11 -33.57 1.75 -13.36
C LEU A 11 -34.95 1.92 -14.02
N ASP A 12 -34.97 2.05 -15.32
CA ASP A 12 -36.21 1.93 -16.08
C ASP A 12 -36.76 0.53 -15.85
N ASN A 13 -38.01 0.42 -15.50
CA ASN A 13 -38.72 -0.86 -15.25
C ASN A 13 -39.07 -1.54 -16.58
N SER A 14 -38.27 -1.32 -17.60
CA SER A 14 -38.37 -1.99 -18.89
C SER A 14 -37.75 -3.40 -18.80
N ASP A 15 -38.26 -4.35 -19.59
CA ASP A 15 -37.73 -5.72 -19.71
C ASP A 15 -36.28 -5.76 -20.30
N ARG A 16 -35.62 -4.62 -20.39
CA ARG A 16 -34.28 -4.46 -20.94
C ARG A 16 -33.20 -4.83 -19.92
N LEU A 17 -32.19 -5.52 -20.41
CA LEU A 17 -31.00 -5.87 -19.58
C LEU A 17 -30.08 -4.65 -19.43
N THR A 18 -29.63 -4.42 -18.20
CA THR A 18 -28.66 -3.36 -17.89
C THR A 18 -27.28 -3.94 -17.64
N PHE A 19 -26.29 -3.42 -18.37
CA PHE A 19 -24.88 -3.76 -18.19
C PHE A 19 -24.11 -2.52 -17.75
N LEU A 20 -23.51 -2.61 -16.55
CA LEU A 20 -22.70 -1.56 -15.97
C LEU A 20 -21.24 -2.02 -15.95
N PHE A 21 -20.38 -1.40 -16.73
CA PHE A 21 -18.95 -1.64 -16.70
C PHE A 21 -18.28 -0.62 -15.79
N ILE A 22 -17.51 -1.11 -14.82
CA ILE A 22 -16.80 -0.29 -13.86
C ILE A 22 -15.32 -0.62 -13.83
N ASP A 23 -14.51 0.37 -13.45
CA ASP A 23 -13.10 0.16 -13.15
C ASP A 23 -12.91 -0.31 -11.68
N PRO A 24 -11.66 -0.61 -11.24
CA PRO A 24 -11.39 -1.01 -9.85
C PRO A 24 -11.76 0.02 -8.80
N PHE A 25 -11.96 1.27 -9.22
CA PHE A 25 -12.33 2.40 -8.36
C PHE A 25 -13.82 2.70 -8.37
N SER A 26 -14.61 1.84 -9.00
CA SER A 26 -16.05 2.02 -9.20
C SER A 26 -16.42 3.19 -10.13
N ASN A 27 -15.48 3.69 -10.94
CA ASN A 27 -15.83 4.62 -12.03
C ASN A 27 -16.61 3.88 -13.10
N VAL A 28 -17.69 4.48 -13.56
CA VAL A 28 -18.49 3.95 -14.66
C VAL A 28 -17.75 4.15 -15.97
N LEU A 29 -17.37 3.04 -16.61
CA LEU A 29 -16.73 3.01 -17.91
C LEU A 29 -17.76 2.95 -19.06
N SER A 30 -18.84 2.24 -18.83
CA SER A 30 -19.95 2.13 -19.77
C SER A 30 -21.22 1.72 -19.03
N TYR A 31 -22.33 2.33 -19.43
CA TYR A 31 -23.69 1.92 -19.02
C TYR A 31 -24.48 1.64 -20.27
N GLN A 32 -25.04 0.45 -20.38
CA GLN A 32 -25.78 0.01 -21.57
C GLN A 32 -27.10 -0.64 -21.14
N GLN A 33 -28.17 -0.29 -21.84
CA GLN A 33 -29.45 -0.98 -21.77
C GLN A 33 -29.74 -1.62 -23.13
N VAL A 34 -29.88 -2.94 -23.16
CA VAL A 34 -30.03 -3.74 -24.36
C VAL A 34 -31.20 -4.70 -24.24
N ASP A 35 -31.80 -5.07 -25.33
CA ASP A 35 -32.87 -6.06 -25.36
C ASP A 35 -32.31 -7.49 -25.33
N SER A 36 -31.07 -7.65 -25.78
CA SER A 36 -30.34 -8.92 -25.75
C SER A 36 -28.92 -8.71 -25.22
N ALA A 37 -28.43 -9.58 -24.36
CA ALA A 37 -27.05 -9.55 -23.89
C ALA A 37 -26.02 -9.72 -25.04
N ALA A 38 -26.41 -10.32 -26.16
CA ALA A 38 -25.57 -10.44 -27.35
C ALA A 38 -25.21 -9.07 -27.97
N ASP A 39 -26.02 -8.05 -27.74
CA ASP A 39 -25.83 -6.70 -28.28
C ASP A 39 -24.88 -5.81 -27.42
N VAL A 40 -24.42 -6.33 -26.28
CA VAL A 40 -23.53 -5.61 -25.36
C VAL A 40 -22.17 -5.33 -26.01
N LYS A 41 -21.74 -4.07 -25.96
CA LYS A 41 -20.41 -3.67 -26.41
C LYS A 41 -19.47 -3.59 -25.21
N ILE A 42 -18.51 -4.52 -25.15
CA ILE A 42 -17.52 -4.53 -24.08
C ILE A 42 -16.56 -3.34 -24.29
N PRO A 43 -16.47 -2.40 -23.33
CA PRO A 43 -15.63 -1.22 -23.50
C PRO A 43 -14.14 -1.56 -23.43
N THR A 44 -13.31 -0.66 -23.97
CA THR A 44 -11.85 -0.73 -23.79
C THR A 44 -11.53 -0.37 -22.35
N PRO A 45 -10.78 -1.22 -21.61
CA PRO A 45 -10.40 -0.90 -20.24
C PRO A 45 -9.40 0.27 -20.21
N PRO A 46 -9.47 1.19 -19.23
CA PRO A 46 -8.49 2.26 -19.10
C PRO A 46 -7.10 1.72 -18.81
N ALA A 47 -6.06 2.44 -19.25
CA ALA A 47 -4.68 2.11 -18.92
C ALA A 47 -4.30 2.77 -17.58
N TYR A 48 -3.79 1.96 -16.64
CA TYR A 48 -3.24 2.43 -15.36
C TYR A 48 -1.74 2.19 -15.32
N THR A 49 -0.98 3.24 -14.99
CA THR A 49 0.48 3.13 -14.89
C THR A 49 0.88 2.09 -13.84
N GLY A 50 1.70 1.12 -14.25
CA GLY A 50 2.16 0.04 -13.36
C GLY A 50 1.17 -1.12 -13.21
N TYR A 51 0.08 -1.15 -13.96
CA TYR A 51 -0.91 -2.22 -13.95
C TYR A 51 -1.17 -2.77 -15.35
N THR A 52 -1.36 -4.07 -15.43
CA THR A 52 -1.78 -4.75 -16.66
C THR A 52 -3.21 -5.22 -16.49
N PHE A 53 -4.08 -4.82 -17.42
CA PHE A 53 -5.43 -5.37 -17.49
C PHE A 53 -5.35 -6.88 -17.74
N VAL A 54 -6.05 -7.67 -16.93
CA VAL A 54 -6.06 -9.13 -17.01
C VAL A 54 -7.39 -9.71 -17.49
N GLY A 55 -8.43 -8.90 -17.51
CA GLY A 55 -9.75 -9.31 -17.94
C GLY A 55 -10.86 -8.55 -17.24
N TRP A 56 -12.07 -8.91 -17.59
CA TRP A 56 -13.27 -8.48 -16.90
C TRP A 56 -13.70 -9.53 -15.87
N SER A 57 -14.49 -9.17 -14.87
CA SER A 57 -15.02 -10.09 -13.86
C SER A 57 -15.91 -11.21 -14.46
N TYR A 58 -16.36 -11.02 -15.68
CA TYR A 58 -17.05 -12.01 -16.50
C TYR A 58 -16.34 -12.12 -17.85
N THR A 59 -16.27 -13.33 -18.41
CA THR A 59 -15.75 -13.53 -19.75
C THR A 59 -16.69 -12.91 -20.80
N PRO A 60 -16.20 -12.55 -22.01
CA PRO A 60 -17.06 -12.08 -23.09
C PRO A 60 -18.25 -13.01 -23.37
N THR A 61 -18.02 -14.33 -23.31
CA THR A 61 -19.09 -15.32 -23.50
C THR A 61 -20.15 -15.22 -22.40
N GLN A 62 -19.73 -15.09 -21.13
CA GLN A 62 -20.68 -14.93 -20.00
C GLN A 62 -21.46 -13.62 -20.09
N ILE A 63 -20.82 -12.54 -20.55
CA ILE A 63 -21.49 -11.25 -20.75
C ILE A 63 -22.57 -11.40 -21.84
N HIS A 64 -22.21 -11.96 -22.99
CA HIS A 64 -23.10 -12.07 -24.14
C HIS A 64 -24.18 -13.16 -24.01
N SER A 65 -24.04 -14.05 -23.03
CA SER A 65 -25.06 -15.08 -22.72
C SER A 65 -25.84 -14.82 -21.44
N ALA A 66 -25.66 -13.64 -20.85
CA ALA A 66 -26.35 -13.29 -19.59
C ALA A 66 -27.88 -13.23 -19.79
N THR A 67 -28.58 -13.81 -18.84
CA THR A 67 -30.06 -13.78 -18.79
C THR A 67 -30.61 -12.71 -17.87
N GLY A 68 -29.74 -11.92 -17.26
CA GLY A 68 -30.07 -10.82 -16.34
C GLY A 68 -29.05 -9.68 -16.43
N SER A 69 -29.37 -8.56 -15.80
CA SER A 69 -28.47 -7.40 -15.71
C SER A 69 -27.18 -7.74 -14.96
N LEU A 70 -26.05 -7.19 -15.41
CA LEU A 70 -24.73 -7.45 -14.83
C LEU A 70 -23.97 -6.15 -14.49
N THR A 71 -23.25 -6.16 -13.36
CA THR A 71 -22.14 -5.24 -13.13
C THR A 71 -20.83 -5.96 -13.42
N VAL A 72 -20.10 -5.45 -14.40
CA VAL A 72 -18.87 -6.04 -14.92
C VAL A 72 -17.68 -5.17 -14.51
N GLN A 73 -16.77 -5.71 -13.71
CA GLN A 73 -15.61 -4.97 -13.21
C GLN A 73 -14.36 -5.29 -14.03
N ALA A 74 -13.58 -4.27 -14.36
CA ALA A 74 -12.26 -4.44 -14.96
C ALA A 74 -11.27 -4.94 -13.89
N LEU A 75 -10.57 -6.01 -14.20
CA LEU A 75 -9.59 -6.65 -13.32
C LEU A 75 -8.17 -6.31 -13.80
N TYR A 76 -7.32 -5.91 -12.88
CA TYR A 76 -5.93 -5.57 -13.15
C TYR A 76 -5.01 -6.37 -12.24
N ARG A 77 -3.86 -6.72 -12.79
CA ARG A 77 -2.73 -7.23 -12.03
C ARG A 77 -1.72 -6.09 -11.91
N ALA A 78 -1.11 -5.91 -10.77
CA ALA A 78 0.10 -5.07 -10.68
C ALA A 78 1.06 -5.52 -11.79
N GLY A 79 1.45 -4.59 -12.65
CA GLY A 79 2.09 -4.87 -13.93
C GLY A 79 3.28 -5.78 -13.77
N GLY A 80 3.44 -6.68 -14.74
CA GLY A 80 4.54 -7.60 -14.78
C GLY A 80 5.83 -6.86 -14.51
N ALA A 81 6.47 -7.28 -13.44
CA ALA A 81 7.86 -7.03 -13.13
C ALA A 81 8.35 -5.59 -13.37
N LYS A 82 7.74 -4.60 -12.66
CA LYS A 82 8.51 -3.37 -12.41
C LYS A 82 9.83 -3.84 -11.81
N GLN A 83 10.89 -3.67 -12.59
CA GLN A 83 12.23 -3.97 -12.11
C GLN A 83 12.67 -2.85 -11.18
N LEU A 84 13.20 -3.23 -10.05
CA LEU A 84 13.73 -2.34 -9.04
C LEU A 84 15.22 -2.60 -8.85
N THR A 85 15.98 -1.56 -8.66
CA THR A 85 17.41 -1.65 -8.39
C THR A 85 17.66 -1.45 -6.90
N ILE A 86 18.25 -2.47 -6.28
CA ILE A 86 18.70 -2.40 -4.90
C ILE A 86 20.22 -2.27 -4.93
N THR A 87 20.75 -1.21 -4.33
CA THR A 87 22.19 -0.99 -4.20
C THR A 87 22.63 -1.11 -2.75
N ALA A 88 23.75 -1.77 -2.48
CA ALA A 88 24.34 -1.93 -1.16
C ALA A 88 25.86 -2.12 -1.31
N PRO A 89 26.64 -1.05 -1.41
CA PRO A 89 28.07 -1.13 -1.61
C PRO A 89 28.78 -1.96 -0.54
N GLY A 90 29.67 -2.85 -0.95
CA GLY A 90 30.40 -3.75 -0.05
C GLY A 90 29.59 -4.91 0.52
N CYS A 91 28.33 -5.09 0.10
CA CYS A 91 27.44 -6.12 0.59
C CYS A 91 27.14 -7.19 -0.48
N THR A 92 26.63 -8.32 0.00
CA THR A 92 26.01 -9.35 -0.82
C THR A 92 24.50 -9.21 -0.75
N LEU A 93 23.85 -9.20 -1.91
CA LEU A 93 22.40 -9.14 -2.08
C LEU A 93 21.92 -10.49 -2.62
N GLN A 94 20.83 -11.00 -2.07
CA GLN A 94 20.20 -12.27 -2.47
C GLN A 94 18.70 -12.10 -2.67
N CYS A 95 18.19 -12.65 -3.77
CA CYS A 95 16.76 -12.76 -4.05
C CYS A 95 16.47 -14.15 -4.63
N GLY A 96 15.83 -15.02 -3.86
CA GLY A 96 15.69 -16.43 -4.23
C GLY A 96 17.04 -17.09 -4.44
N SER A 97 17.26 -17.67 -5.61
CA SER A 97 18.54 -18.26 -6.02
C SER A 97 19.55 -17.26 -6.60
N GLN A 98 19.10 -16.03 -6.92
CA GLN A 98 19.97 -15.01 -7.47
C GLN A 98 20.78 -14.35 -6.37
N THR A 99 22.09 -14.18 -6.61
CA THR A 99 23.02 -13.50 -5.68
C THR A 99 23.88 -12.53 -6.48
N ALA A 100 24.09 -11.33 -5.97
CA ALA A 100 24.95 -10.31 -6.56
C ALA A 100 25.67 -9.52 -5.47
N ARG A 101 26.77 -8.85 -5.83
CA ARG A 101 27.48 -7.91 -4.95
C ARG A 101 27.16 -6.48 -5.37
N ASN A 102 27.02 -5.61 -4.39
CA ASN A 102 26.83 -4.17 -4.51
C ASN A 102 25.50 -3.72 -5.12
N SER A 103 24.94 -4.45 -6.07
CA SER A 103 23.69 -4.09 -6.73
C SER A 103 22.97 -5.33 -7.25
N LEU A 104 21.66 -5.32 -7.16
CA LEU A 104 20.79 -6.40 -7.65
C LEU A 104 19.49 -5.80 -8.21
N THR A 105 19.13 -6.21 -9.42
CA THR A 105 17.84 -5.88 -10.02
C THR A 105 16.83 -6.98 -9.71
N VAL A 106 15.71 -6.61 -9.15
CA VAL A 106 14.67 -7.54 -8.68
C VAL A 106 13.28 -7.08 -9.11
N ALA A 107 12.34 -8.02 -9.18
CA ALA A 107 10.95 -7.69 -9.43
C ALA A 107 10.33 -6.96 -8.21
N TYR A 108 9.38 -6.07 -8.48
CA TYR A 108 8.55 -5.46 -7.42
C TYR A 108 7.93 -6.55 -6.53
N GLY A 109 8.00 -6.35 -5.21
CA GLY A 109 7.48 -7.29 -4.20
C GLY A 109 8.40 -8.48 -3.92
N ALA A 110 9.55 -8.59 -4.58
CA ALA A 110 10.51 -9.66 -4.30
C ALA A 110 11.14 -9.49 -2.92
N ARG A 111 11.34 -10.60 -2.20
CA ARG A 111 12.07 -10.60 -0.94
C ARG A 111 13.57 -10.58 -1.21
N VAL A 112 14.23 -9.54 -0.74
CA VAL A 112 15.68 -9.34 -0.85
C VAL A 112 16.33 -9.49 0.53
N THR A 113 17.48 -10.13 0.57
CA THR A 113 18.34 -10.19 1.76
C THR A 113 19.66 -9.51 1.43
N VAL A 114 20.05 -8.54 2.23
CA VAL A 114 21.39 -7.94 2.21
C VAL A 114 22.22 -8.51 3.36
N SER A 115 23.51 -8.74 3.12
CA SER A 115 24.42 -9.24 4.16
C SER A 115 25.86 -8.75 3.95
N ALA A 116 26.56 -8.51 5.06
CA ALA A 116 27.99 -8.25 5.10
C ALA A 116 28.52 -8.70 6.47
N ALA A 117 29.66 -9.40 6.48
CA ALA A 117 30.17 -10.02 7.72
C ALA A 117 30.57 -8.99 8.79
N ASP A 118 31.01 -7.81 8.35
CA ASP A 118 31.43 -6.70 9.21
C ASP A 118 30.32 -5.69 9.51
N ALA A 119 29.08 -5.93 9.01
CA ALA A 119 27.97 -5.02 9.27
C ALA A 119 27.45 -5.17 10.69
N LYS A 120 27.21 -4.04 11.34
CA LYS A 120 26.44 -3.88 12.58
C LYS A 120 24.99 -3.53 12.32
N GLY A 121 24.68 -3.15 11.07
CA GLY A 121 23.34 -2.84 10.60
C GLY A 121 23.33 -2.29 9.18
N PHE A 122 22.13 -1.94 8.73
CA PHE A 122 21.88 -1.37 7.41
C PHE A 122 20.98 -0.15 7.56
N SER A 123 21.31 0.91 6.83
CA SER A 123 20.54 2.15 6.79
C SER A 123 20.20 2.55 5.37
N ALA A 124 19.20 3.40 5.21
CA ALA A 124 18.91 4.14 3.99
C ALA A 124 18.42 5.54 4.38
N ASP A 125 18.82 6.56 3.62
CA ASP A 125 18.46 7.95 3.86
C ASP A 125 18.72 8.40 5.32
N GLY A 126 19.85 7.95 5.89
CA GLY A 126 20.24 8.25 7.27
C GLY A 126 19.47 7.50 8.37
N ARG A 127 18.55 6.57 8.00
CA ARG A 127 17.71 5.83 8.95
C ARG A 127 18.17 4.38 9.03
N VAL A 128 18.33 3.85 10.23
CA VAL A 128 18.60 2.42 10.43
C VAL A 128 17.35 1.62 10.10
N LEU A 129 17.49 0.65 9.19
CA LEU A 129 16.41 -0.24 8.76
C LEU A 129 16.51 -1.63 9.42
N GLY A 130 17.72 -2.05 9.78
CA GLY A 130 17.96 -3.33 10.44
C GLY A 130 19.29 -3.36 11.14
N TYR A 131 19.41 -4.20 12.15
CA TYR A 131 20.60 -4.41 12.96
C TYR A 131 21.26 -5.75 12.64
N GLY A 132 22.55 -5.84 12.89
CA GLY A 132 23.34 -7.04 12.66
C GLY A 132 23.85 -7.17 11.23
N SER A 133 24.45 -8.32 10.95
CA SER A 133 25.15 -8.60 9.69
C SER A 133 24.24 -8.97 8.51
N ARG A 134 22.93 -9.06 8.76
CA ARG A 134 21.93 -9.48 7.76
C ARG A 134 20.60 -8.73 7.95
N TYR A 135 20.01 -8.28 6.83
CA TYR A 135 18.70 -7.63 6.82
C TYR A 135 17.88 -8.12 5.62
N SER A 136 16.60 -8.40 5.82
CA SER A 136 15.70 -8.87 4.76
C SER A 136 14.48 -7.95 4.66
N PHE A 137 14.08 -7.64 3.43
CA PHE A 137 12.96 -6.75 3.14
C PHE A 137 12.28 -7.13 1.82
N TYR A 138 11.10 -6.57 1.56
CA TYR A 138 10.44 -6.67 0.26
C TYR A 138 10.75 -5.44 -0.58
N ALA A 139 11.20 -5.65 -1.82
CA ALA A 139 11.55 -4.58 -2.75
C ALA A 139 10.27 -3.92 -3.30
N VAL A 140 10.02 -2.67 -2.94
CA VAL A 140 8.81 -1.91 -3.33
C VAL A 140 9.15 -0.59 -4.03
N ALA A 141 10.40 -0.18 -3.95
CA ALA A 141 11.02 0.95 -4.64
C ALA A 141 12.50 0.64 -4.88
N ASP A 142 13.13 1.43 -5.74
CA ASP A 142 14.58 1.48 -5.79
C ASP A 142 15.10 1.87 -4.41
N LEU A 143 16.15 1.20 -3.93
CA LEU A 143 16.64 1.38 -2.57
C LEU A 143 18.18 1.37 -2.56
N ALA A 144 18.75 2.44 -2.02
CA ALA A 144 20.17 2.53 -1.74
C ALA A 144 20.41 2.24 -0.25
N LEU A 145 21.03 1.11 0.04
CA LEU A 145 21.38 0.71 1.39
C LEU A 145 22.83 1.06 1.69
N GLU A 146 23.05 1.56 2.89
CA GLU A 146 24.36 1.81 3.46
C GLU A 146 24.65 0.76 4.52
N LYS A 147 25.81 0.13 4.42
CA LYS A 147 26.33 -0.74 5.47
C LYS A 147 26.84 0.11 6.63
N ARG A 148 26.37 -0.19 7.84
CA ARG A 148 26.84 0.43 9.07
C ARG A 148 27.81 -0.53 9.75
N THR A 149 28.98 0.01 10.13
CA THR A 149 30.05 -0.75 10.84
C THR A 149 30.32 -0.20 12.23
N ASP A 150 29.72 0.97 12.54
CA ASP A 150 29.74 1.57 13.88
C ASP A 150 28.84 0.78 14.84
N ASP A 151 29.13 0.84 16.13
CA ASP A 151 28.29 0.26 17.17
C ASP A 151 26.97 1.03 17.23
N LEU A 152 25.92 0.40 16.72
CA LEU A 152 24.57 0.94 16.75
C LEU A 152 23.91 0.58 18.08
N THR A 153 23.38 1.57 18.77
CA THR A 153 22.47 1.32 19.89
C THR A 153 21.11 0.95 19.30
N PRO A 154 20.64 -0.28 19.47
CA PRO A 154 19.34 -0.68 18.97
C PRO A 154 18.24 0.13 19.66
N VAL A 155 17.37 0.74 18.84
CA VAL A 155 16.20 1.48 19.35
C VAL A 155 14.95 0.97 18.64
N PRO A 156 13.78 1.00 19.29
CA PRO A 156 12.53 0.64 18.65
C PRO A 156 12.26 1.54 17.43
N SER A 157 11.79 0.91 16.35
CA SER A 157 11.55 1.61 15.09
C SER A 157 10.34 1.06 14.35
N VAL A 158 9.77 1.90 13.49
CA VAL A 158 8.73 1.53 12.55
C VAL A 158 9.04 2.13 11.19
N SER A 159 8.89 1.34 10.14
CA SER A 159 9.14 1.76 8.77
C SER A 159 7.96 1.40 7.88
N LEU A 160 7.55 2.32 7.04
CA LEU A 160 6.54 2.08 6.01
C LEU A 160 7.26 1.58 4.75
N LEU A 161 6.84 0.43 4.24
CA LEU A 161 7.53 -0.31 3.19
C LEU A 161 6.92 -0.07 1.81
N SER A 162 5.59 0.02 1.73
CA SER A 162 4.89 0.14 0.45
C SER A 162 3.51 0.76 0.57
N ALA A 163 3.08 1.38 -0.53
CA ALA A 163 1.70 1.73 -0.82
C ALA A 163 1.33 1.11 -2.18
N GLN A 164 0.37 0.22 -2.23
CA GLN A 164 0.02 -0.53 -3.43
C GLN A 164 -1.49 -0.64 -3.61
N LEU A 165 -1.96 -0.37 -4.82
CA LEU A 165 -3.34 -0.63 -5.18
C LEU A 165 -3.61 -2.15 -5.24
N GLN A 166 -4.65 -2.57 -4.54
CA GLN A 166 -5.26 -3.89 -4.69
C GLN A 166 -6.41 -3.75 -5.68
N SER A 167 -6.14 -4.11 -6.92
CA SER A 167 -7.06 -3.88 -8.05
C SER A 167 -8.38 -4.63 -7.95
N ASP A 168 -8.38 -5.77 -7.26
CA ASP A 168 -9.56 -6.62 -7.06
C ASP A 168 -10.55 -6.05 -6.03
N THR A 169 -10.08 -5.20 -5.13
CA THR A 169 -10.89 -4.68 -4.01
C THR A 169 -11.07 -3.17 -4.01
N GLY A 170 -10.42 -2.44 -4.93
CA GLY A 170 -10.43 -0.96 -4.94
C GLY A 170 -9.86 -0.36 -3.65
N ARG A 171 -8.82 -1.00 -3.09
CA ARG A 171 -8.17 -0.58 -1.84
C ARG A 171 -6.69 -0.32 -2.07
N VAL A 172 -6.15 0.65 -1.37
CA VAL A 172 -4.71 0.82 -1.24
C VAL A 172 -4.25 0.04 -0.02
N MET A 173 -3.29 -0.86 -0.21
CA MET A 173 -2.61 -1.55 0.87
C MET A 173 -1.34 -0.78 1.23
N PHE A 174 -1.23 -0.36 2.47
CA PHE A 174 0.00 0.13 3.07
C PHE A 174 0.61 -0.98 3.92
N ALA A 175 1.88 -1.26 3.71
CA ALA A 175 2.62 -2.25 4.50
C ALA A 175 3.69 -1.55 5.34
N ALA A 176 3.82 -1.95 6.59
CA ALA A 176 4.83 -1.46 7.52
C ALA A 176 5.52 -2.61 8.22
N THR A 177 6.71 -2.35 8.73
CA THR A 177 7.42 -3.26 9.64
C THR A 177 7.80 -2.51 10.90
N ARG A 178 7.81 -3.23 12.03
CA ARG A 178 8.28 -2.71 13.31
C ARG A 178 9.40 -3.57 13.86
N SER A 179 10.27 -2.96 14.65
CA SER A 179 11.29 -3.61 15.45
C SER A 179 11.29 -3.03 16.85
N MET A 180 11.30 -3.91 17.84
CA MET A 180 11.42 -3.55 19.26
C MET A 180 12.87 -3.69 19.76
N ALA A 181 13.83 -3.43 18.88
CA ALA A 181 15.24 -3.48 19.21
C ALA A 181 15.56 -2.66 20.48
N GLY A 182 16.54 -3.16 21.25
CA GLY A 182 16.93 -2.56 22.52
C GLY A 182 16.42 -3.34 23.72
N GLU A 183 17.30 -3.50 24.71
CA GLU A 183 17.00 -4.22 25.93
C GLU A 183 16.00 -3.45 26.81
N GLY A 184 15.05 -4.16 27.40
CA GLY A 184 14.06 -3.58 28.29
C GLY A 184 12.89 -2.88 27.60
N ASN A 185 12.95 -2.66 26.30
CA ASN A 185 11.84 -2.04 25.56
C ASN A 185 10.64 -2.98 25.44
N ARG A 186 9.44 -2.46 25.60
CA ARG A 186 8.20 -3.23 25.56
C ARG A 186 7.19 -2.56 24.63
N LEU A 187 6.64 -3.32 23.68
CA LEU A 187 5.58 -2.86 22.81
C LEU A 187 4.32 -2.47 23.61
N VAL A 188 3.81 -1.28 23.36
CA VAL A 188 2.55 -0.78 23.91
C VAL A 188 1.48 -0.85 22.81
N THR A 189 1.73 -0.21 21.67
CA THR A 189 0.82 -0.25 20.53
C THR A 189 1.56 0.12 19.24
N SER A 190 1.01 -0.31 18.12
CA SER A 190 1.45 0.14 16.80
C SER A 190 0.27 0.21 15.84
N GLY A 191 0.43 0.88 14.72
CA GLY A 191 -0.64 0.99 13.74
C GLY A 191 -0.34 2.00 12.65
N PHE A 192 -1.41 2.52 12.06
CA PHE A 192 -1.34 3.52 11.01
C PHE A 192 -2.20 4.73 11.33
N LEU A 193 -1.68 5.90 10.99
CA LEU A 193 -2.43 7.12 10.80
C LEU A 193 -2.59 7.33 9.29
N TYR A 194 -3.80 7.62 8.84
CA TYR A 194 -4.09 7.64 7.42
C TYR A 194 -5.32 8.47 7.07
N GLY A 195 -5.41 8.86 5.80
CA GLY A 195 -6.57 9.54 5.26
C GLY A 195 -6.32 10.10 3.87
N LYS A 196 -7.30 10.84 3.35
CA LYS A 196 -7.25 11.48 2.04
C LYS A 196 -6.62 12.87 2.15
N ASN A 197 -5.68 13.19 1.25
CA ASN A 197 -5.06 14.52 1.08
C ASN A 197 -4.49 15.11 2.38
N LEU A 198 -3.98 14.27 3.28
CA LEU A 198 -3.39 14.72 4.53
C LEU A 198 -1.96 15.25 4.33
N ALA A 199 -1.61 16.31 5.04
CA ALA A 199 -0.23 16.76 5.16
C ALA A 199 0.59 15.81 6.06
N ASP A 200 1.93 15.91 6.01
CA ASP A 200 2.79 15.05 6.83
C ASP A 200 2.58 15.31 8.33
N ASP A 201 2.39 16.58 8.69
CA ASP A 201 2.18 17.03 10.07
C ASP A 201 0.80 16.65 10.64
N ASP A 202 -0.16 16.32 9.77
CA ASP A 202 -1.45 15.80 10.20
C ASP A 202 -1.36 14.36 10.74
N LEU A 203 -0.36 13.59 10.29
CA LEU A 203 -0.24 12.17 10.53
C LEU A 203 0.52 11.88 11.85
N VAL A 204 -0.03 12.42 12.94
CA VAL A 204 0.41 12.20 14.32
C VAL A 204 -0.77 11.77 15.20
N LEU A 205 -0.51 11.09 16.31
CA LEU A 205 -1.56 10.50 17.16
C LEU A 205 -2.52 11.56 17.73
N GLU A 206 -2.01 12.76 17.99
CA GLU A 206 -2.78 13.90 18.53
C GLU A 206 -3.84 14.39 17.52
N MET A 207 -3.65 14.12 16.25
CA MET A 207 -4.58 14.49 15.17
C MET A 207 -5.61 13.39 14.88
N ALA A 208 -5.49 12.22 15.47
CA ALA A 208 -6.45 11.13 15.25
C ALA A 208 -7.90 11.56 15.56
N GLY A 209 -8.79 11.36 14.60
CA GLY A 209 -10.19 11.80 14.68
C GLY A 209 -10.45 13.25 14.31
N LYS A 210 -9.42 14.06 14.03
CA LYS A 210 -9.54 15.47 13.64
C LYS A 210 -9.42 15.65 12.11
N PRO A 211 -9.99 16.73 11.55
CA PRO A 211 -9.77 17.10 10.17
C PRO A 211 -8.27 17.40 9.92
N GLY A 212 -7.76 17.03 8.76
CA GLY A 212 -6.44 17.48 8.31
C GLY A 212 -6.43 18.98 7.96
N THR A 213 -5.25 19.54 7.87
CA THR A 213 -5.01 21.00 7.72
C THR A 213 -4.99 21.47 6.26
N GLY A 214 -4.87 20.55 5.30
CA GLY A 214 -4.80 20.88 3.87
C GLY A 214 -6.16 21.15 3.22
N THR A 215 -6.13 21.73 2.02
CA THR A 215 -7.33 21.90 1.17
C THR A 215 -7.85 20.50 0.78
N ASP A 216 -9.16 20.27 0.95
CA ASP A 216 -9.82 18.99 0.71
C ASP A 216 -9.24 17.82 1.53
N ALA A 217 -8.56 18.12 2.63
CA ALA A 217 -8.06 17.12 3.55
C ALA A 217 -9.21 16.39 4.25
N GLY A 218 -9.09 15.08 4.32
CA GLY A 218 -10.01 14.24 5.08
C GLY A 218 -9.73 14.26 6.58
N THR A 219 -10.49 13.46 7.31
CA THR A 219 -10.22 13.22 8.73
C THR A 219 -9.04 12.26 8.88
N VAL A 220 -8.15 12.56 9.81
CA VAL A 220 -7.06 11.66 10.21
C VAL A 220 -7.66 10.45 10.92
N ARG A 221 -7.50 9.29 10.35
CA ARG A 221 -7.96 8.02 10.92
C ARG A 221 -6.80 7.29 11.56
N CYS A 222 -7.08 6.56 12.63
CA CYS A 222 -6.11 5.69 13.29
C CYS A 222 -6.59 4.24 13.21
N ALA A 223 -5.74 3.36 12.67
CA ALA A 223 -5.95 1.93 12.68
C ALA A 223 -4.88 1.26 13.54
N GLN A 224 -5.28 0.72 14.66
CA GLN A 224 -4.39 0.04 15.58
C GLN A 224 -4.14 -1.40 15.12
N ASN A 225 -2.87 -1.82 15.15
CA ASN A 225 -2.51 -3.21 14.94
C ASN A 225 -2.75 -4.01 16.24
N ARG A 226 -3.45 -5.12 16.10
CA ARG A 226 -3.80 -5.98 17.24
C ARG A 226 -2.72 -7.02 17.58
N SER A 227 -1.71 -7.20 16.72
CA SER A 227 -0.62 -8.12 17.02
C SER A 227 0.24 -7.60 18.17
N THR A 228 0.53 -8.45 19.12
CA THR A 228 1.42 -8.18 20.26
C THR A 228 2.87 -8.61 20.01
N GLU A 229 3.14 -9.20 18.83
CA GLU A 229 4.50 -9.60 18.47
C GLU A 229 5.41 -8.37 18.40
N PRO A 230 6.59 -8.41 19.02
CA PRO A 230 7.50 -7.27 19.09
C PRO A 230 8.08 -6.90 17.73
N GLU A 231 8.22 -7.88 16.85
CA GLU A 231 8.82 -7.75 15.51
C GLU A 231 7.80 -8.14 14.44
N GLY A 232 7.96 -7.59 13.24
CA GLY A 232 7.26 -8.08 12.07
C GLY A 232 6.47 -7.04 11.30
N GLN A 233 5.88 -7.53 10.22
CA GLN A 233 5.11 -6.71 9.28
C GLN A 233 3.64 -6.65 9.69
N PHE A 234 3.02 -5.52 9.36
CA PHE A 234 1.59 -5.32 9.48
C PHE A 234 1.08 -4.45 8.33
N VAL A 235 -0.21 -4.57 8.04
CA VAL A 235 -0.80 -3.93 6.86
C VAL A 235 -2.06 -3.16 7.21
N LEU A 236 -2.34 -2.12 6.41
CA LEU A 236 -3.57 -1.36 6.39
C LEU A 236 -4.18 -1.47 4.99
N TYR A 237 -5.46 -1.80 4.89
CA TYR A 237 -6.24 -1.68 3.67
C TYR A 237 -7.13 -0.44 3.76
N TYR A 238 -6.83 0.54 2.91
CA TYR A 238 -7.60 1.77 2.82
C TYR A 238 -8.48 1.75 1.58
N GLY A 239 -9.81 1.72 1.77
CA GLY A 239 -10.78 1.81 0.68
C GLY A 239 -10.76 3.20 0.05
N ILE A 240 -10.51 3.28 -1.23
CA ILE A 240 -10.59 4.52 -2.02
C ILE A 240 -11.95 4.53 -2.71
N SER A 241 -12.83 5.39 -2.24
CA SER A 241 -14.20 5.51 -2.77
C SER A 241 -14.40 6.74 -3.64
N ALA A 242 -13.41 7.61 -3.74
CA ALA A 242 -13.48 8.85 -4.52
C ALA A 242 -12.53 8.80 -5.71
N HIS A 243 -12.94 9.47 -6.76
CA HIS A 243 -12.35 9.35 -8.08
C HIS A 243 -11.06 10.17 -8.29
N VAL A 244 -10.70 11.03 -7.34
CA VAL A 244 -9.46 11.82 -7.38
C VAL A 244 -9.00 12.08 -5.95
N GLY A 245 -7.74 11.83 -5.69
CA GLY A 245 -7.14 12.16 -4.41
C GLY A 245 -5.84 11.42 -4.16
N THR A 246 -5.28 11.69 -3.01
CA THR A 246 -4.07 11.04 -2.53
C THR A 246 -4.35 10.38 -1.19
N ALA A 247 -4.25 9.07 -1.13
CA ALA A 247 -4.21 8.34 0.12
C ALA A 247 -2.84 8.54 0.77
N ALA A 248 -2.81 9.09 1.97
CA ALA A 248 -1.60 9.25 2.75
C ALA A 248 -1.66 8.34 3.99
N ALA A 249 -0.54 7.71 4.33
CA ALA A 249 -0.41 6.93 5.54
C ALA A 249 0.97 7.10 6.18
N ARG A 250 1.00 7.00 7.50
CA ARG A 250 2.19 6.97 8.33
C ARG A 250 2.03 5.89 9.39
N ALA A 251 3.00 5.00 9.51
CA ALA A 251 2.98 4.02 10.58
C ALA A 251 3.52 4.63 11.87
N TYR A 252 3.00 4.17 13.01
CA TYR A 252 3.46 4.56 14.33
C TYR A 252 3.74 3.32 15.20
N LEU A 253 4.65 3.49 16.15
CA LEU A 253 4.99 2.54 17.19
C LEU A 253 5.13 3.28 18.51
N THR A 254 4.33 2.89 19.50
CA THR A 254 4.47 3.35 20.88
C THR A 254 5.03 2.22 21.72
N TYR A 255 6.07 2.50 22.47
CA TYR A 255 6.72 1.54 23.36
C TYR A 255 7.00 2.17 24.73
N ALA A 256 7.13 1.33 25.72
CA ALA A 256 7.70 1.69 27.02
C ALA A 256 9.18 1.28 27.04
N ASP A 257 10.05 2.17 27.48
CA ASP A 257 11.46 1.84 27.73
C ASP A 257 11.65 1.04 29.03
N ALA A 258 12.90 0.77 29.39
CA ALA A 258 13.25 0.01 30.59
C ALA A 258 12.74 0.68 31.88
N ASP A 259 12.64 2.00 31.90
CA ASP A 259 12.15 2.79 33.02
C ASP A 259 10.63 2.94 33.02
N GLY A 260 9.96 2.42 32.00
CA GLY A 260 8.52 2.50 31.81
C GLY A 260 8.02 3.81 31.19
N ALA A 261 8.92 4.71 30.73
CA ALA A 261 8.53 5.91 30.01
C ALA A 261 8.01 5.56 28.62
N LEU A 262 6.96 6.25 28.19
CA LEU A 262 6.32 6.03 26.91
C LEU A 262 6.96 6.88 25.82
N HIS A 263 7.28 6.24 24.72
CA HIS A 263 7.84 6.85 23.52
C HIS A 263 7.01 6.49 22.31
N THR A 264 6.77 7.45 21.41
CA THR A 264 6.15 7.18 20.11
C THR A 264 7.09 7.57 19.00
N VAL A 265 7.33 6.63 18.10
CA VAL A 265 8.12 6.83 16.89
C VAL A 265 7.24 6.62 15.65
N TYR A 266 7.56 7.36 14.59
CA TYR A 266 6.80 7.38 13.36
C TYR A 266 7.68 7.02 12.17
N SER A 267 7.09 6.35 11.18
CA SER A 267 7.72 6.14 9.87
C SER A 267 7.77 7.44 9.05
N ALA A 268 8.39 7.39 7.88
CA ALA A 268 8.09 8.34 6.82
C ALA A 268 6.62 8.22 6.39
N VAL A 269 6.10 9.25 5.73
CA VAL A 269 4.77 9.22 5.10
C VAL A 269 4.90 8.60 3.71
N LEU A 270 4.02 7.66 3.39
CA LEU A 270 3.82 7.22 2.01
C LEU A 270 2.47 7.70 1.48
N ARG A 271 2.47 7.98 0.18
CA ARG A 271 1.31 8.45 -0.55
C ARG A 271 1.03 7.58 -1.75
N TYR A 272 -0.24 7.40 -2.03
CA TYR A 272 -0.74 6.78 -3.24
C TYR A 272 -1.78 7.70 -3.88
N THR A 273 -1.50 8.18 -5.09
CA THR A 273 -2.43 9.02 -5.86
C THR A 273 -3.30 8.14 -6.76
N TYR A 274 -4.60 8.36 -6.77
CA TYR A 274 -5.62 7.59 -7.50
C TYR A 274 -6.64 8.50 -8.20
#